data_0df24dd6c5d5c99f007ea49fdc521d84
#
_entry.id   0df24dd6c5d5c99f007ea49fdc521d84
#
_cell.length_a   1.000
_cell.length_b   1.000
_cell.length_c   1.000
_cell.angle_alpha   90.00
_cell.angle_beta   90.00
_cell.angle_gamma   90.00
#
_symmetry.space_group_name_H-M   'P 1'
#
loop_
_entity.id
_entity.type
_entity.pdbx_description
1 polymer ?
#
loop_
_entity_poly.entity_id
_entity_poly.type
_entity_poly.pdbx_seq_one_letter_code
_entity_poly.pdbx_strand_id
1 'polypeptide(L)'
;MRTRTCSTLVVTALLGTIWGCAAGNAPSAPAVIADRIWSGGPILTMDDTAMRAEAVAEAGGKIVAVGSKAAVMKLQGPKTELIDLKGRTLLPGFIDAHGHVLVGGLQALSANLLAPPDGNVSDIPALLQTLRDWVAANKAAVDKTQLIIGFGYDQATLAEHRHPTRDELDTISKDIPIMLVHQSAHFGVLNSKALGIVGLSAASKDPAGGVIRRKDGSQEPNGVLEELAFAGAAFKLLPRVGPNGMEVFAREGAKMWTRYGYTTAEEGKAIPDTARLLKKLADEGSFDIDVVAYVDALSDRDFIVANQSRTYTNRFRIGGAKLTIDGALQGFTGWRDRPYYKPVGDFPPGYLGYPSATADQVFDSARWAAEQKV
;
A
#
# COMPACT_ATOMS: atom_id res chain seq x y z
N MET A 1 50.43 -56.45 5.22
CA MET A 1 50.90 -57.47 4.37
C MET A 1 50.62 -57.08 2.92
N ARG A 2 51.70 -56.76 2.19
CA ARG A 2 52.00 -57.10 0.77
C ARG A 2 50.89 -56.76 -0.22
N THR A 3 51.10 -56.11 -1.35
CA THR A 3 52.31 -56.03 -2.24
C THR A 3 52.13 -54.88 -3.25
N ARG A 4 53.25 -54.22 -3.53
CA ARG A 4 53.44 -53.26 -4.63
C ARG A 4 53.51 -54.03 -5.94
N THR A 5 52.93 -53.49 -7.01
CA THR A 5 53.39 -53.84 -8.37
C THR A 5 53.59 -52.56 -9.15
N CYS A 6 54.83 -52.45 -9.64
CA CYS A 6 55.36 -51.40 -10.50
C CYS A 6 55.11 -51.87 -11.94
N SER A 7 54.73 -51.01 -12.89
CA SER A 7 54.84 -51.30 -14.34
C SER A 7 55.04 -49.95 -15.09
N THR A 8 56.22 -49.80 -15.46
CA THR A 8 56.90 -49.42 -16.72
C THR A 8 56.26 -48.42 -17.64
N LEU A 9 56.96 -47.27 -17.78
CA LEU A 9 56.80 -46.25 -18.83
C LEU A 9 57.03 -46.85 -20.23
N VAL A 10 56.17 -46.51 -21.18
CA VAL A 10 56.46 -46.50 -22.61
C VAL A 10 56.26 -45.08 -23.10
N VAL A 11 57.35 -44.45 -23.50
CA VAL A 11 57.40 -43.17 -24.19
C VAL A 11 57.19 -43.40 -25.66
N THR A 12 56.06 -42.93 -26.22
CA THR A 12 55.88 -42.88 -27.69
C THR A 12 55.77 -41.39 -28.07
N ALA A 13 56.82 -40.95 -28.74
CA ALA A 13 56.87 -39.63 -29.36
C ALA A 13 55.98 -39.58 -30.58
N LEU A 14 54.89 -38.82 -30.58
CA LEU A 14 54.15 -38.49 -31.80
C LEU A 14 54.35 -36.98 -32.10
N LEU A 15 54.94 -36.75 -33.26
CA LEU A 15 55.01 -35.45 -33.94
C LEU A 15 53.57 -35.00 -34.26
N GLY A 16 53.08 -34.00 -33.53
CA GLY A 16 51.80 -33.37 -33.80
C GLY A 16 51.97 -32.14 -34.66
N THR A 17 51.39 -32.16 -35.82
CA THR A 17 51.25 -31.05 -36.75
C THR A 17 50.48 -29.89 -36.03
N ILE A 18 51.10 -28.71 -36.03
CA ILE A 18 50.49 -27.48 -35.53
C ILE A 18 49.38 -27.04 -36.51
N TRP A 19 48.12 -27.35 -36.20
CA TRP A 19 47.02 -26.69 -36.85
C TRP A 19 46.75 -25.38 -36.08
N GLY A 20 47.07 -24.25 -36.74
CA GLY A 20 46.70 -22.94 -36.27
C GLY A 20 45.18 -22.80 -36.21
N CYS A 21 44.61 -22.84 -34.99
CA CYS A 21 43.25 -22.36 -34.78
C CYS A 21 43.23 -20.88 -35.03
N ALA A 22 42.75 -20.48 -36.20
CA ALA A 22 42.28 -19.12 -36.39
C ALA A 22 41.17 -18.88 -35.33
N ALA A 23 41.42 -18.00 -34.36
CA ALA A 23 40.41 -17.52 -33.44
C ALA A 23 39.34 -16.79 -34.29
N GLY A 24 38.32 -17.53 -34.67
CA GLY A 24 37.10 -16.94 -35.22
C GLY A 24 36.55 -15.98 -34.21
N ASN A 25 36.52 -14.70 -34.51
CA ASN A 25 35.75 -13.72 -33.74
C ASN A 25 34.32 -14.24 -33.69
N ALA A 26 33.88 -14.72 -32.52
CA ALA A 26 32.47 -14.95 -32.26
C ALA A 26 31.77 -13.60 -32.56
N PRO A 27 30.65 -13.62 -33.28
CA PRO A 27 29.90 -12.38 -33.53
C PRO A 27 29.58 -11.73 -32.18
N SER A 28 30.13 -10.54 -31.97
CA SER A 28 29.76 -9.72 -30.79
C SER A 28 28.25 -9.55 -30.85
N ALA A 29 27.56 -9.86 -29.76
CA ALA A 29 26.13 -9.52 -29.63
C ALA A 29 25.93 -8.06 -30.11
N PRO A 30 24.87 -7.80 -30.87
CA PRO A 30 24.61 -6.42 -31.36
C PRO A 30 24.70 -5.45 -30.18
N ALA A 31 25.49 -4.41 -30.32
CA ALA A 31 25.68 -3.41 -29.28
C ALA A 31 24.30 -2.81 -28.96
N VAL A 32 23.86 -2.95 -27.71
CA VAL A 32 22.59 -2.34 -27.26
C VAL A 32 22.72 -0.84 -27.44
N ILE A 33 21.80 -0.22 -28.19
CA ILE A 33 21.68 1.23 -28.31
C ILE A 33 20.65 1.69 -27.27
N ALA A 34 20.98 2.67 -26.47
CA ALA A 34 20.09 3.23 -25.48
C ALA A 34 19.00 4.11 -26.13
N ASP A 35 17.77 4.00 -25.60
CA ASP A 35 16.70 4.92 -25.94
C ASP A 35 16.88 6.25 -25.21
N ARG A 36 17.32 6.19 -23.93
CA ARG A 36 17.57 7.35 -23.07
C ARG A 36 18.85 7.22 -22.27
N ILE A 37 19.54 8.34 -22.08
CA ILE A 37 20.70 8.43 -21.17
C ILE A 37 20.53 9.64 -20.26
N TRP A 38 20.52 9.41 -18.94
CA TRP A 38 20.49 10.46 -17.92
C TRP A 38 21.89 10.73 -17.41
N SER A 39 22.27 12.02 -17.28
CA SER A 39 23.54 12.48 -16.68
C SER A 39 23.42 13.92 -16.21
N GLY A 40 24.48 14.50 -15.64
CA GLY A 40 24.49 15.93 -15.26
C GLY A 40 23.92 16.22 -13.88
N GLY A 41 23.89 15.23 -12.99
CA GLY A 41 23.52 15.36 -11.59
C GLY A 41 23.96 14.13 -10.77
N PRO A 42 23.83 14.16 -9.44
CA PRO A 42 24.11 13.01 -8.59
C PRO A 42 23.18 11.82 -8.95
N ILE A 43 23.74 10.64 -9.11
CA ILE A 43 22.99 9.39 -9.31
C ILE A 43 23.33 8.46 -8.17
N LEU A 44 22.33 8.11 -7.37
CA LEU A 44 22.43 7.15 -6.27
C LEU A 44 21.81 5.83 -6.71
N THR A 45 22.60 4.77 -6.71
CA THR A 45 22.18 3.47 -7.26
C THR A 45 21.46 2.60 -6.23
N MET A 46 21.66 2.88 -4.94
CA MET A 46 21.28 2.04 -3.79
C MET A 46 21.93 0.65 -3.81
N ASP A 47 23.04 0.52 -4.53
CA ASP A 47 23.91 -0.66 -4.52
C ASP A 47 25.11 -0.38 -3.62
N ASP A 48 25.27 -1.12 -2.54
CA ASP A 48 26.34 -0.93 -1.54
C ASP A 48 27.76 -1.04 -2.15
N THR A 49 27.91 -1.77 -3.26
CA THR A 49 29.18 -1.94 -3.95
C THR A 49 29.51 -0.79 -4.91
N ALA A 50 28.50 -0.04 -5.35
CA ALA A 50 28.63 1.00 -6.35
C ALA A 50 27.59 2.14 -6.11
N MET A 51 27.57 2.71 -4.92
CA MET A 51 26.54 3.62 -4.43
C MET A 51 26.31 4.86 -5.33
N ARG A 52 27.26 5.24 -6.16
CA ARG A 52 27.19 6.43 -7.03
C ARG A 52 27.53 6.09 -8.46
N ALA A 53 26.84 6.75 -9.39
CA ALA A 53 27.14 6.71 -10.82
C ALA A 53 27.12 8.14 -11.42
N GLU A 54 27.62 8.28 -12.65
CA GLU A 54 27.62 9.54 -13.41
C GLU A 54 26.56 9.53 -14.52
N ALA A 55 26.15 8.35 -14.97
CA ALA A 55 25.11 8.19 -15.98
C ALA A 55 24.36 6.86 -15.85
N VAL A 56 23.12 6.85 -16.35
CA VAL A 56 22.27 5.68 -16.52
C VAL A 56 21.75 5.65 -17.94
N ALA A 57 21.77 4.47 -18.56
CA ALA A 57 21.16 4.23 -19.87
C ALA A 57 19.98 3.25 -19.77
N GLU A 58 18.93 3.54 -20.53
CA GLU A 58 17.73 2.72 -20.65
C GLU A 58 17.51 2.35 -22.12
N ALA A 59 17.08 1.11 -22.35
CA ALA A 59 16.61 0.63 -23.64
C ALA A 59 15.43 -0.33 -23.46
N GLY A 60 14.35 -0.11 -24.22
CA GLY A 60 13.15 -0.95 -24.14
C GLY A 60 12.50 -0.98 -22.75
N GLY A 61 12.55 0.11 -22.00
CA GLY A 61 11.98 0.21 -20.64
C GLY A 61 12.83 -0.47 -19.56
N LYS A 62 14.09 -0.82 -19.85
CA LYS A 62 15.00 -1.47 -18.89
C LYS A 62 16.32 -0.71 -18.77
N ILE A 63 16.84 -0.65 -17.56
CA ILE A 63 18.20 -0.13 -17.33
C ILE A 63 19.20 -1.11 -17.97
N VAL A 64 20.01 -0.62 -18.92
CA VAL A 64 21.00 -1.43 -19.65
C VAL A 64 22.44 -1.09 -19.26
N ALA A 65 22.67 0.06 -18.66
CA ALA A 65 23.97 0.44 -18.10
C ALA A 65 23.83 1.48 -16.99
N VAL A 66 24.69 1.36 -15.97
CA VAL A 66 24.88 2.33 -14.87
C VAL A 66 26.38 2.43 -14.62
N GLY A 67 26.93 3.65 -14.51
CA GLY A 67 28.36 3.80 -14.24
C GLY A 67 28.94 5.15 -14.64
N SER A 68 30.20 5.16 -15.05
CA SER A 68 30.86 6.40 -15.52
C SER A 68 30.17 6.94 -16.78
N LYS A 69 30.10 8.26 -16.91
CA LYS A 69 29.52 8.91 -18.08
C LYS A 69 30.19 8.43 -19.38
N ALA A 70 31.50 8.30 -19.36
CA ALA A 70 32.27 7.84 -20.53
C ALA A 70 31.91 6.42 -20.95
N ALA A 71 31.61 5.52 -20.02
CA ALA A 71 31.22 4.14 -20.34
C ALA A 71 29.79 4.09 -20.88
N VAL A 72 28.84 4.78 -20.22
CA VAL A 72 27.43 4.77 -20.59
C VAL A 72 27.16 5.45 -21.93
N MET A 73 27.87 6.55 -22.22
CA MET A 73 27.76 7.27 -23.50
C MET A 73 28.17 6.43 -24.74
N LYS A 74 28.89 5.32 -24.55
CA LYS A 74 29.16 4.37 -25.66
C LYS A 74 27.91 3.69 -26.21
N LEU A 75 26.81 3.72 -25.47
CA LEU A 75 25.52 3.19 -25.89
C LEU A 75 24.64 4.22 -26.62
N GLN A 76 25.16 5.45 -26.80
CA GLN A 76 24.44 6.48 -27.52
C GLN A 76 24.36 6.17 -29.00
N GLY A 77 23.16 6.21 -29.56
CA GLY A 77 22.88 6.14 -31.00
C GLY A 77 22.24 7.43 -31.53
N PRO A 78 21.96 7.50 -32.82
CA PRO A 78 21.41 8.70 -33.47
C PRO A 78 20.04 9.13 -32.94
N LYS A 79 19.28 8.22 -32.32
CA LYS A 79 17.94 8.47 -31.77
C LYS A 79 17.91 8.49 -30.25
N THR A 80 19.04 8.33 -29.58
CA THR A 80 19.13 8.34 -28.13
C THR A 80 18.80 9.73 -27.58
N GLU A 81 17.82 9.80 -26.70
CA GLU A 81 17.48 11.02 -25.96
C GLU A 81 18.48 11.24 -24.82
N LEU A 82 19.17 12.37 -24.82
CA LEU A 82 20.07 12.76 -23.73
C LEU A 82 19.32 13.66 -22.74
N ILE A 83 19.18 13.20 -21.49
CA ILE A 83 18.46 13.90 -20.45
C ILE A 83 19.49 14.47 -19.46
N ASP A 84 19.59 15.81 -19.44
CA ASP A 84 20.39 16.52 -18.44
C ASP A 84 19.59 16.66 -17.13
N LEU A 85 20.11 16.09 -16.06
CA LEU A 85 19.53 16.17 -14.73
C LEU A 85 19.60 17.59 -14.13
N LYS A 86 20.44 18.47 -14.70
CA LYS A 86 20.60 19.88 -14.24
C LYS A 86 20.90 19.96 -12.74
N GLY A 87 21.78 19.08 -12.24
CA GLY A 87 22.15 19.00 -10.83
C GLY A 87 21.13 18.29 -9.92
N ARG A 88 19.98 17.88 -10.44
CA ARG A 88 19.01 17.10 -9.66
C ARG A 88 19.50 15.67 -9.43
N THR A 89 19.16 15.10 -8.29
CA THR A 89 19.50 13.72 -7.94
C THR A 89 18.56 12.73 -8.64
N LEU A 90 19.14 11.70 -9.28
CA LEU A 90 18.41 10.54 -9.79
C LEU A 90 18.51 9.39 -8.78
N LEU A 91 17.37 8.79 -8.48
CA LEU A 91 17.23 7.64 -7.58
C LEU A 91 16.43 6.53 -8.27
N PRO A 92 16.56 5.25 -7.86
CA PRO A 92 15.54 4.25 -8.12
C PRO A 92 14.19 4.71 -7.57
N GLY A 93 13.09 4.38 -8.27
CA GLY A 93 11.75 4.66 -7.76
C GLY A 93 11.49 3.90 -6.46
N PHE A 94 10.70 4.50 -5.57
CA PHE A 94 10.37 3.88 -4.29
C PHE A 94 9.42 2.71 -4.47
N ILE A 95 9.60 1.68 -3.63
CA ILE A 95 8.71 0.53 -3.54
C ILE A 95 7.97 0.65 -2.22
N ASP A 96 6.65 0.67 -2.30
CA ASP A 96 5.79 0.67 -1.12
C ASP A 96 5.90 -0.70 -0.42
N ALA A 97 6.33 -0.67 0.83
CA ALA A 97 6.52 -1.88 1.62
C ALA A 97 5.25 -2.28 2.40
N HIS A 98 4.34 -1.35 2.62
CA HIS A 98 3.05 -1.57 3.27
C HIS A 98 2.12 -0.37 3.08
N GLY A 99 1.15 -0.51 2.17
CA GLY A 99 0.18 0.51 1.86
C GLY A 99 -1.17 -0.06 1.44
N HIS A 100 -2.12 0.85 1.15
CA HIS A 100 -3.48 0.53 0.72
C HIS A 100 -3.89 1.50 -0.38
N VAL A 101 -3.72 1.10 -1.64
CA VAL A 101 -3.96 1.97 -2.81
C VAL A 101 -5.40 2.53 -2.83
N LEU A 102 -6.39 1.70 -2.50
CA LEU A 102 -7.78 2.18 -2.48
C LEU A 102 -8.04 3.18 -1.36
N VAL A 103 -7.48 2.93 -0.18
CA VAL A 103 -7.59 3.85 0.96
C VAL A 103 -6.87 5.16 0.68
N GLY A 104 -5.71 5.12 0.01
CA GLY A 104 -5.00 6.31 -0.45
C GLY A 104 -5.82 7.15 -1.42
N GLY A 105 -6.56 6.50 -2.34
CA GLY A 105 -7.49 7.20 -3.23
C GLY A 105 -8.70 7.79 -2.50
N LEU A 106 -9.23 7.08 -1.52
CA LEU A 106 -10.26 7.60 -0.63
C LEU A 106 -9.74 8.86 0.11
N GLN A 107 -8.53 8.79 0.68
CA GLN A 107 -7.87 9.92 1.33
C GLN A 107 -7.71 11.11 0.38
N ALA A 108 -7.22 10.88 -0.85
CA ALA A 108 -6.98 11.94 -1.82
C ALA A 108 -8.26 12.70 -2.23
N LEU A 109 -9.42 12.05 -2.10
CA LEU A 109 -10.73 12.59 -2.48
C LEU A 109 -11.59 13.03 -1.29
N SER A 110 -11.08 12.93 -0.06
CA SER A 110 -11.78 13.29 1.17
C SER A 110 -11.30 14.62 1.73
N ALA A 111 -12.04 15.16 2.70
CA ALA A 111 -11.54 16.28 3.49
C ALA A 111 -10.27 15.86 4.25
N ASN A 112 -9.18 16.61 4.12
CA ASN A 112 -7.92 16.33 4.80
C ASN A 112 -8.03 16.72 6.28
N LEU A 113 -8.14 15.74 7.17
CA LEU A 113 -8.26 15.92 8.61
C LEU A 113 -6.97 15.60 9.37
N LEU A 114 -5.84 15.50 8.67
CA LEU A 114 -4.53 15.23 9.28
C LEU A 114 -4.10 16.39 10.20
N ALA A 115 -3.35 16.01 11.23
CA ALA A 115 -2.65 16.96 12.08
C ALA A 115 -1.41 17.54 11.36
N PRO A 116 -0.84 18.67 11.83
CA PRO A 116 0.45 19.15 11.34
C PRO A 116 1.56 18.07 11.48
N PRO A 117 2.50 17.98 10.51
CA PRO A 117 2.70 18.87 9.36
C PRO A 117 1.89 18.52 8.11
N ASP A 118 1.15 17.40 8.09
CA ASP A 118 0.49 16.85 6.90
C ASP A 118 -0.90 17.48 6.65
N GLY A 119 -1.43 18.16 7.65
CA GLY A 119 -2.68 18.92 7.63
C GLY A 119 -2.67 20.04 8.67
N ASN A 120 -3.84 20.56 9.01
CA ASN A 120 -3.98 21.68 9.94
C ASN A 120 -4.98 21.42 11.08
N VAL A 121 -5.36 20.16 11.32
CA VAL A 121 -6.37 19.80 12.33
C VAL A 121 -5.70 19.53 13.67
N SER A 122 -5.84 20.46 14.61
CA SER A 122 -5.28 20.39 15.97
C SER A 122 -6.31 20.11 17.07
N ASP A 123 -7.58 20.30 16.76
CA ASP A 123 -8.69 20.17 17.71
C ASP A 123 -10.00 19.86 16.97
N ILE A 124 -11.08 19.55 17.71
CA ILE A 124 -12.38 19.21 17.11
C ILE A 124 -13.01 20.44 16.42
N PRO A 125 -12.98 21.66 16.94
CA PRO A 125 -13.43 22.84 16.21
C PRO A 125 -12.78 23.02 14.85
N ALA A 126 -11.44 22.87 14.75
CA ALA A 126 -10.69 22.93 13.49
C ALA A 126 -11.11 21.80 12.53
N LEU A 127 -11.31 20.59 13.06
CA LEU A 127 -11.82 19.45 12.30
C LEU A 127 -13.18 19.76 11.66
N LEU A 128 -14.13 20.26 12.45
CA LEU A 128 -15.46 20.59 11.97
C LEU A 128 -15.43 21.75 10.95
N GLN A 129 -14.56 22.74 11.15
CA GLN A 129 -14.40 23.84 10.20
C GLN A 129 -13.81 23.32 8.87
N THR A 130 -12.77 22.50 8.92
CA THR A 130 -12.17 21.86 7.72
C THR A 130 -13.21 21.08 6.92
N LEU A 131 -14.10 20.35 7.59
CA LEU A 131 -15.21 19.65 6.92
C LEU A 131 -16.19 20.61 6.25
N ARG A 132 -16.58 21.69 6.93
CA ARG A 132 -17.49 22.71 6.34
C ARG A 132 -16.88 23.34 5.09
N ASP A 133 -15.61 23.73 5.17
CA ASP A 133 -14.89 24.34 4.06
C ASP A 133 -14.77 23.38 2.89
N TRP A 134 -14.45 22.11 3.17
CA TRP A 134 -14.39 21.08 2.15
C TRP A 134 -15.74 20.84 1.47
N VAL A 135 -16.82 20.75 2.24
CA VAL A 135 -18.19 20.61 1.70
C VAL A 135 -18.55 21.79 0.81
N ALA A 136 -18.24 23.02 1.21
CA ALA A 136 -18.48 24.22 0.42
C ALA A 136 -17.69 24.20 -0.90
N ALA A 137 -16.42 23.80 -0.86
CA ALA A 137 -15.55 23.71 -2.04
C ALA A 137 -15.93 22.54 -2.99
N ASN A 138 -16.54 21.48 -2.46
CA ASN A 138 -16.87 20.26 -3.19
C ASN A 138 -18.37 19.99 -3.33
N LYS A 139 -19.19 21.06 -3.30
CA LYS A 139 -20.64 20.96 -3.29
C LYS A 139 -21.20 20.02 -4.37
N ALA A 140 -20.71 20.12 -5.61
CA ALA A 140 -21.18 19.27 -6.71
C ALA A 140 -20.92 17.77 -6.47
N ALA A 141 -19.79 17.43 -5.86
CA ALA A 141 -19.45 16.04 -5.51
C ALA A 141 -20.36 15.55 -4.37
N VAL A 142 -20.58 16.37 -3.35
CA VAL A 142 -21.48 16.06 -2.22
C VAL A 142 -22.93 15.90 -2.69
N ASP A 143 -23.41 16.78 -3.54
CA ASP A 143 -24.77 16.70 -4.12
C ASP A 143 -24.96 15.42 -4.95
N LYS A 144 -23.89 14.98 -5.66
CA LYS A 144 -23.93 13.77 -6.47
C LYS A 144 -23.86 12.50 -5.64
N THR A 145 -22.95 12.44 -4.68
CA THR A 145 -22.70 11.22 -3.88
C THR A 145 -23.65 11.09 -2.70
N GLN A 146 -24.19 12.22 -2.23
CA GLN A 146 -24.95 12.28 -0.99
C GLN A 146 -24.17 11.65 0.19
N LEU A 147 -22.85 11.94 0.24
CA LEU A 147 -21.94 11.44 1.27
C LEU A 147 -20.80 12.44 1.48
N ILE A 148 -20.50 12.75 2.72
CA ILE A 148 -19.35 13.56 3.14
C ILE A 148 -18.34 12.61 3.78
N ILE A 149 -17.09 12.65 3.30
CA ILE A 149 -15.99 11.84 3.85
C ILE A 149 -14.87 12.76 4.31
N GLY A 150 -14.38 12.54 5.53
CA GLY A 150 -13.14 13.12 6.04
C GLY A 150 -12.17 12.03 6.40
N PHE A 151 -10.87 12.22 6.13
CA PHE A 151 -9.82 11.23 6.39
C PHE A 151 -8.67 11.82 7.17
N GLY A 152 -8.16 11.08 8.13
CA GLY A 152 -6.85 11.31 8.72
C GLY A 152 -6.85 11.95 10.11
N TYR A 153 -8.01 12.16 10.74
CA TYR A 153 -8.00 12.62 12.13
C TYR A 153 -7.39 11.54 13.06
N ASP A 154 -6.75 11.99 14.13
CA ASP A 154 -6.22 11.13 15.18
C ASP A 154 -6.57 11.73 16.55
N GLN A 155 -7.36 11.01 17.34
CA GLN A 155 -7.80 11.45 18.66
C GLN A 155 -6.63 11.71 19.63
N ALA A 156 -5.48 11.08 19.41
CA ALA A 156 -4.30 11.27 20.26
C ALA A 156 -3.60 12.62 19.99
N THR A 157 -3.80 13.19 18.79
CA THR A 157 -3.22 14.49 18.39
C THR A 157 -4.19 15.66 18.55
N LEU A 158 -5.49 15.39 18.68
CA LEU A 158 -6.47 16.43 18.97
C LEU A 158 -6.33 16.96 20.40
N ALA A 159 -6.52 18.26 20.59
CA ALA A 159 -6.41 18.93 21.90
C ALA A 159 -7.35 18.32 22.95
N GLU A 160 -8.51 17.83 22.54
CA GLU A 160 -9.50 17.18 23.41
C GLU A 160 -9.13 15.75 23.79
N HIS A 161 -8.13 15.13 23.15
CA HIS A 161 -7.70 13.75 23.36
C HIS A 161 -8.85 12.72 23.31
N ARG A 162 -9.83 12.98 22.46
CA ARG A 162 -10.98 12.09 22.23
C ARG A 162 -11.39 12.10 20.76
N HIS A 163 -12.16 11.11 20.36
CA HIS A 163 -12.82 11.12 19.05
C HIS A 163 -13.89 12.23 19.00
N PRO A 164 -14.15 12.83 17.82
CA PRO A 164 -15.37 13.58 17.60
C PRO A 164 -16.59 12.66 17.74
N THR A 165 -17.75 13.23 17.98
CA THR A 165 -19.01 12.51 18.20
C THR A 165 -20.00 12.73 17.06
N ARG A 166 -21.03 11.87 16.95
CA ARG A 166 -22.11 12.07 15.99
C ARG A 166 -22.82 13.41 16.16
N ASP A 167 -22.99 13.87 17.42
CA ASP A 167 -23.70 15.10 17.71
C ASP A 167 -22.92 16.33 17.19
N GLU A 168 -21.60 16.30 17.26
CA GLU A 168 -20.71 17.29 16.66
C GLU A 168 -20.80 17.27 15.14
N LEU A 169 -20.79 16.09 14.51
CA LEU A 169 -20.94 15.94 13.07
C LEU A 169 -22.33 16.36 12.57
N ASP A 170 -23.38 16.15 13.36
CA ASP A 170 -24.74 16.61 13.07
C ASP A 170 -24.85 18.13 12.97
N THR A 171 -23.90 18.88 13.53
CA THR A 171 -23.81 20.35 13.35
C THR A 171 -23.42 20.78 11.93
N ILE A 172 -22.84 19.85 11.16
CA ILE A 172 -22.49 20.07 9.73
C ILE A 172 -23.68 19.69 8.85
N SER A 173 -24.21 18.48 9.04
CA SER A 173 -25.41 18.02 8.33
C SER A 173 -26.12 16.93 9.11
N LYS A 174 -27.45 17.06 9.21
CA LYS A 174 -28.37 16.02 9.71
C LYS A 174 -28.98 15.20 8.58
N ASP A 175 -28.89 15.68 7.35
CA ASP A 175 -29.56 15.10 6.18
C ASP A 175 -28.61 14.31 5.28
N ILE A 176 -27.36 14.71 5.20
CA ILE A 176 -26.31 14.04 4.44
C ILE A 176 -25.49 13.18 5.40
N PRO A 177 -25.29 11.87 5.13
CA PRO A 177 -24.42 11.04 5.93
C PRO A 177 -22.97 11.54 5.90
N ILE A 178 -22.34 11.54 7.05
CA ILE A 178 -20.94 11.92 7.25
C ILE A 178 -20.20 10.70 7.78
N MET A 179 -19.06 10.38 7.18
CA MET A 179 -18.14 9.34 7.61
C MET A 179 -16.76 9.94 7.78
N LEU A 180 -16.23 9.94 8.99
CA LEU A 180 -14.82 10.22 9.24
C LEU A 180 -14.05 8.92 9.34
N VAL A 181 -12.90 8.89 8.69
CA VAL A 181 -11.95 7.77 8.77
C VAL A 181 -10.77 8.23 9.61
N HIS A 182 -10.44 7.50 10.65
CA HIS A 182 -9.26 7.74 11.46
C HIS A 182 -7.97 7.50 10.65
N GLN A 183 -6.87 8.14 11.01
CA GLN A 183 -5.59 8.00 10.31
C GLN A 183 -5.11 6.55 10.19
N SER A 184 -5.39 5.71 11.18
CA SER A 184 -5.06 4.28 11.14
C SER A 184 -5.97 3.45 10.24
N ALA A 185 -7.09 4.00 9.75
CA ALA A 185 -8.19 3.30 9.07
C ALA A 185 -8.89 2.20 9.90
N HIS A 186 -8.57 2.03 11.18
CA HIS A 186 -9.19 1.08 12.10
C HIS A 186 -10.43 1.63 12.82
N PHE A 187 -10.64 2.95 12.79
CA PHE A 187 -11.75 3.64 13.42
C PHE A 187 -12.46 4.55 12.45
N GLY A 188 -13.70 4.82 12.75
CA GLY A 188 -14.41 5.91 12.09
C GLY A 188 -15.50 6.50 12.98
N VAL A 189 -15.97 7.69 12.57
CA VAL A 189 -17.08 8.36 13.24
C VAL A 189 -18.17 8.63 12.23
N LEU A 190 -19.38 8.24 12.57
CA LEU A 190 -20.57 8.44 11.75
C LEU A 190 -21.50 9.47 12.42
N ASN A 191 -22.08 10.35 11.61
CA ASN A 191 -23.19 11.19 12.10
C ASN A 191 -24.49 10.39 12.25
N SER A 192 -25.53 10.99 12.82
CA SER A 192 -26.82 10.32 13.04
C SER A 192 -27.45 9.78 11.76
N LYS A 193 -27.30 10.49 10.63
CA LYS A 193 -27.81 10.05 9.32
C LYS A 193 -27.10 8.79 8.83
N ALA A 194 -25.77 8.77 8.94
CA ALA A 194 -24.97 7.62 8.53
C ALA A 194 -25.26 6.39 9.40
N LEU A 195 -25.35 6.55 10.73
CA LEU A 195 -25.75 5.48 11.66
C LEU A 195 -27.10 4.86 11.28
N GLY A 196 -28.10 5.70 10.97
CA GLY A 196 -29.41 5.24 10.52
C GLY A 196 -29.35 4.43 9.19
N ILE A 197 -28.54 4.88 8.22
CA ILE A 197 -28.38 4.19 6.93
C ILE A 197 -27.73 2.82 7.12
N VAL A 198 -26.71 2.70 7.98
CA VAL A 198 -26.04 1.41 8.22
C VAL A 198 -26.80 0.50 9.18
N GLY A 199 -27.91 1.00 9.78
CA GLY A 199 -28.79 0.24 10.66
C GLY A 199 -28.29 0.10 12.09
N LEU A 200 -27.45 1.03 12.56
CA LEU A 200 -26.93 1.02 13.94
C LEU A 200 -27.80 1.88 14.87
N SER A 201 -28.19 1.30 16.00
CA SER A 201 -29.08 1.89 17.01
C SER A 201 -28.71 1.43 18.42
N ALA A 202 -29.47 1.87 19.42
CA ALA A 202 -29.33 1.40 20.80
C ALA A 202 -29.54 -0.12 20.96
N ALA A 203 -30.26 -0.76 20.03
CA ALA A 203 -30.50 -2.22 20.06
C ALA A 203 -29.36 -3.03 19.40
N SER A 204 -28.44 -2.36 18.71
CA SER A 204 -27.34 -3.03 18.02
C SER A 204 -26.34 -3.61 19.01
N LYS A 205 -25.87 -4.84 18.77
CA LYS A 205 -24.78 -5.47 19.52
C LYS A 205 -23.45 -5.21 18.84
N ASP A 206 -22.39 -5.24 19.59
CA ASP A 206 -21.05 -5.19 19.04
C ASP A 206 -20.79 -6.44 18.18
N PRO A 207 -20.27 -6.29 16.96
CA PRO A 207 -19.87 -7.45 16.17
C PRO A 207 -18.61 -8.09 16.76
N ALA A 208 -18.40 -9.37 16.49
CA ALA A 208 -17.13 -10.01 16.85
C ALA A 208 -15.96 -9.26 16.21
N GLY A 209 -14.95 -8.90 17.01
CA GLY A 209 -13.80 -8.14 16.55
C GLY A 209 -14.07 -6.66 16.24
N GLY A 210 -15.12 -6.06 16.81
CA GLY A 210 -15.41 -4.64 16.66
C GLY A 210 -16.25 -4.08 17.79
N VAL A 211 -16.21 -2.78 18.00
CA VAL A 211 -16.93 -2.07 19.06
C VAL A 211 -17.74 -0.92 18.49
N ILE A 212 -18.97 -0.79 18.97
CA ILE A 212 -19.84 0.39 18.75
C ILE A 212 -19.82 1.21 20.04
N ARG A 213 -19.10 2.34 20.04
CA ARG A 213 -19.03 3.21 21.22
C ARG A 213 -20.40 3.83 21.53
N ARG A 214 -20.69 3.95 22.81
CA ARG A 214 -21.98 4.44 23.30
C ARG A 214 -21.85 5.80 23.97
N LYS A 215 -22.98 6.51 24.08
CA LYS A 215 -23.08 7.69 24.94
C LYS A 215 -23.03 7.26 26.40
N ASP A 216 -22.49 8.11 27.25
CA ASP A 216 -22.41 7.84 28.71
C ASP A 216 -23.76 7.50 29.30
N GLY A 217 -23.80 6.39 30.06
CA GLY A 217 -25.02 5.91 30.71
C GLY A 217 -26.12 5.46 29.75
N SER A 218 -25.83 5.24 28.46
CA SER A 218 -26.81 4.90 27.44
C SER A 218 -26.34 3.75 26.55
N GLN A 219 -27.27 3.06 25.90
CA GLN A 219 -26.98 2.11 24.82
C GLN A 219 -26.92 2.81 23.43
N GLU A 220 -27.17 4.10 23.36
CA GLU A 220 -27.22 4.84 22.12
C GLU A 220 -25.81 5.05 21.54
N PRO A 221 -25.55 4.68 20.25
CA PRO A 221 -24.24 4.91 19.64
C PRO A 221 -23.85 6.38 19.67
N ASN A 222 -22.61 6.69 20.09
CA ASN A 222 -22.09 8.04 20.08
C ASN A 222 -21.48 8.47 18.72
N GLY A 223 -21.46 7.55 17.75
CA GLY A 223 -20.90 7.73 16.40
C GLY A 223 -19.60 7.02 16.16
N VAL A 224 -18.80 6.79 17.19
CA VAL A 224 -17.49 6.13 17.07
C VAL A 224 -17.66 4.61 16.90
N LEU A 225 -17.01 4.09 15.87
CA LEU A 225 -16.97 2.66 15.54
C LEU A 225 -15.53 2.20 15.43
N GLU A 226 -15.25 1.00 15.95
CA GLU A 226 -13.91 0.41 15.97
C GLU A 226 -13.87 -0.86 15.13
N GLU A 227 -12.75 -1.09 14.44
CA GLU A 227 -12.39 -2.31 13.75
C GLU A 227 -13.52 -2.83 12.84
N LEU A 228 -13.99 -4.07 13.05
CA LEU A 228 -15.02 -4.67 12.18
C LEU A 228 -16.39 -3.96 12.27
N ALA A 229 -16.67 -3.22 13.33
CA ALA A 229 -17.85 -2.36 13.37
C ALA A 229 -17.74 -1.20 12.38
N PHE A 230 -16.55 -0.56 12.32
CA PHE A 230 -16.29 0.51 11.34
C PHE A 230 -16.22 -0.04 9.91
N ALA A 231 -15.45 -1.10 9.67
CA ALA A 231 -15.34 -1.71 8.35
C ALA A 231 -16.71 -2.08 7.77
N GLY A 232 -17.58 -2.75 8.57
CA GLY A 232 -18.93 -3.12 8.13
C GLY A 232 -19.82 -1.91 7.81
N ALA A 233 -19.67 -0.80 8.53
CA ALA A 233 -20.38 0.45 8.26
C ALA A 233 -19.85 1.12 6.98
N ALA A 234 -18.53 1.19 6.79
CA ALA A 234 -17.91 1.75 5.62
C ALA A 234 -18.33 1.01 4.34
N PHE A 235 -18.34 -0.33 4.35
CA PHE A 235 -18.83 -1.14 3.22
C PHE A 235 -20.29 -0.85 2.82
N LYS A 236 -21.14 -0.45 3.77
CA LYS A 236 -22.52 -0.05 3.48
C LYS A 236 -22.65 1.38 2.94
N LEU A 237 -21.71 2.27 3.29
CA LEU A 237 -21.75 3.67 2.88
C LEU A 237 -21.02 3.92 1.55
N LEU A 238 -19.88 3.27 1.32
CA LEU A 238 -19.04 3.50 0.13
C LEU A 238 -19.74 3.28 -1.22
N PRO A 239 -20.70 2.36 -1.39
CA PRO A 239 -21.44 2.28 -2.65
C PRO A 239 -22.17 3.56 -3.07
N ARG A 240 -22.39 4.51 -2.15
CA ARG A 240 -22.99 5.82 -2.44
C ARG A 240 -22.10 6.71 -3.33
N VAL A 241 -20.79 6.47 -3.37
CA VAL A 241 -19.89 7.17 -4.30
C VAL A 241 -20.15 6.81 -5.77
N GLY A 242 -21.06 5.85 -6.01
CA GLY A 242 -21.51 5.42 -7.33
C GLY A 242 -20.86 4.12 -7.80
N PRO A 243 -21.33 3.54 -8.90
CA PRO A 243 -20.94 2.21 -9.37
C PRO A 243 -19.43 2.12 -9.71
N ASN A 244 -18.80 3.23 -10.07
CA ASN A 244 -17.37 3.29 -10.39
C ASN A 244 -16.54 3.90 -9.28
N GLY A 245 -17.10 4.07 -8.06
CA GLY A 245 -16.40 4.75 -6.97
C GLY A 245 -15.09 4.08 -6.58
N MET A 246 -15.08 2.75 -6.49
CA MET A 246 -13.87 1.99 -6.19
C MET A 246 -12.81 2.07 -7.29
N GLU A 247 -13.22 2.17 -8.57
CA GLU A 247 -12.31 2.42 -9.69
C GLU A 247 -11.65 3.80 -9.57
N VAL A 248 -12.43 4.81 -9.21
CA VAL A 248 -11.92 6.17 -8.99
C VAL A 248 -10.92 6.18 -7.84
N PHE A 249 -11.22 5.52 -6.71
CA PHE A 249 -10.27 5.39 -5.61
C PHE A 249 -8.98 4.69 -6.02
N ALA A 250 -9.06 3.59 -6.76
CA ALA A 250 -7.86 2.88 -7.22
C ALA A 250 -6.97 3.77 -8.11
N ARG A 251 -7.56 4.50 -9.06
CA ARG A 251 -6.84 5.41 -9.97
C ARG A 251 -6.20 6.59 -9.22
N GLU A 252 -6.96 7.26 -8.36
CA GLU A 252 -6.46 8.40 -7.58
C GLU A 252 -5.41 7.96 -6.53
N GLY A 253 -5.57 6.76 -5.96
CA GLY A 253 -4.55 6.17 -5.11
C GLY A 253 -3.24 5.96 -5.86
N ALA A 254 -3.23 5.27 -6.99
CA ALA A 254 -2.03 5.07 -7.78
C ALA A 254 -1.35 6.39 -8.16
N LYS A 255 -2.12 7.42 -8.54
CA LYS A 255 -1.59 8.77 -8.80
C LYS A 255 -0.95 9.40 -7.55
N MET A 256 -1.52 9.16 -6.36
CA MET A 256 -0.95 9.68 -5.12
C MET A 256 0.43 9.08 -4.87
N TRP A 257 0.60 7.75 -5.02
CA TRP A 257 1.92 7.11 -4.90
C TRP A 257 2.91 7.67 -5.92
N THR A 258 2.49 7.82 -7.19
CA THR A 258 3.33 8.39 -8.26
C THR A 258 3.85 9.79 -7.89
N ARG A 259 3.02 10.63 -7.27
CA ARG A 259 3.37 11.99 -6.83
C ARG A 259 4.55 12.02 -5.86
N TYR A 260 4.70 10.97 -5.05
CA TYR A 260 5.78 10.85 -4.06
C TYR A 260 6.96 10.01 -4.55
N GLY A 261 7.02 9.69 -5.85
CA GLY A 261 8.15 9.00 -6.47
C GLY A 261 8.13 7.48 -6.33
N TYR A 262 7.01 6.91 -5.95
CA TYR A 262 6.85 5.46 -5.94
C TYR A 262 6.66 4.92 -7.37
N THR A 263 7.26 3.78 -7.65
CA THR A 263 7.10 2.99 -8.88
C THR A 263 6.37 1.68 -8.64
N THR A 264 6.19 1.32 -7.38
CA THR A 264 5.36 0.19 -6.93
C THR A 264 4.52 0.62 -5.74
N ALA A 265 3.21 0.43 -5.82
CA ALA A 265 2.27 0.65 -4.73
C ALA A 265 1.68 -0.68 -4.26
N GLU A 266 1.36 -0.77 -2.96
CA GLU A 266 0.76 -1.95 -2.35
C GLU A 266 -0.73 -1.74 -2.05
N GLU A 267 -1.54 -2.77 -2.34
CA GLU A 267 -2.87 -2.97 -1.75
C GLU A 267 -2.75 -4.08 -0.70
N GLY A 268 -2.47 -3.68 0.52
CA GLY A 268 -2.04 -4.56 1.61
C GLY A 268 -3.16 -5.38 2.25
N LYS A 269 -4.43 -5.18 1.86
CA LYS A 269 -5.57 -5.98 2.37
C LYS A 269 -6.68 -6.03 1.33
N ALA A 270 -6.45 -6.76 0.25
CA ALA A 270 -7.47 -7.00 -0.77
C ALA A 270 -8.40 -8.14 -0.36
N ILE A 271 -9.66 -8.06 -0.79
CA ILE A 271 -10.53 -9.23 -0.94
C ILE A 271 -10.53 -9.63 -2.43
N PRO A 272 -11.02 -10.82 -2.82
CA PRO A 272 -11.02 -11.25 -4.21
C PRO A 272 -11.60 -10.23 -5.20
N ASP A 273 -12.70 -9.57 -4.84
CA ASP A 273 -13.33 -8.57 -5.72
C ASP A 273 -12.47 -7.33 -5.89
N THR A 274 -11.77 -6.89 -4.83
CA THR A 274 -10.78 -5.80 -4.93
C THR A 274 -9.63 -6.17 -5.85
N ALA A 275 -9.10 -7.39 -5.72
CA ALA A 275 -8.01 -7.86 -6.57
C ALA A 275 -8.44 -7.98 -8.05
N ARG A 276 -9.67 -8.46 -8.32
CA ARG A 276 -10.25 -8.49 -9.68
C ARG A 276 -10.43 -7.08 -10.26
N LEU A 277 -10.88 -6.13 -9.45
CA LEU A 277 -11.00 -4.73 -9.85
C LEU A 277 -9.64 -4.13 -10.25
N LEU A 278 -8.62 -4.28 -9.38
CA LEU A 278 -7.28 -3.79 -9.66
C LEU A 278 -6.69 -4.43 -10.93
N LYS A 279 -6.90 -5.74 -11.10
CA LYS A 279 -6.49 -6.43 -12.33
C LYS A 279 -7.19 -5.88 -13.57
N LYS A 280 -8.50 -5.66 -13.52
CA LYS A 280 -9.27 -5.04 -14.62
C LYS A 280 -8.68 -3.69 -14.99
N LEU A 281 -8.44 -2.82 -14.00
CA LEU A 281 -7.87 -1.49 -14.23
C LEU A 281 -6.46 -1.53 -14.81
N ALA A 282 -5.66 -2.49 -14.39
CA ALA A 282 -4.34 -2.75 -14.94
C ALA A 282 -4.41 -3.19 -16.41
N ASP A 283 -5.32 -4.13 -16.74
CA ASP A 283 -5.54 -4.60 -18.10
C ASP A 283 -6.05 -3.47 -19.04
N GLU A 284 -6.76 -2.48 -18.49
CA GLU A 284 -7.18 -1.25 -19.18
C GLU A 284 -6.07 -0.20 -19.31
N GLY A 285 -4.85 -0.46 -18.77
CA GLY A 285 -3.74 0.49 -18.80
C GLY A 285 -3.93 1.71 -17.87
N SER A 286 -4.67 1.54 -16.79
CA SER A 286 -5.03 2.64 -15.89
C SER A 286 -3.93 3.05 -14.91
N PHE A 287 -2.86 2.26 -14.79
CA PHE A 287 -1.78 2.48 -13.83
C PHE A 287 -0.48 2.87 -14.53
N ASP A 288 0.15 3.94 -14.07
CA ASP A 288 1.50 4.36 -14.50
C ASP A 288 2.60 3.65 -13.71
N ILE A 289 2.25 3.05 -12.56
CA ILE A 289 3.14 2.32 -11.65
C ILE A 289 2.66 0.89 -11.46
N ASP A 290 3.54 0.03 -10.96
CA ASP A 290 3.15 -1.33 -10.62
C ASP A 290 2.29 -1.34 -9.35
N VAL A 291 1.29 -2.22 -9.31
CA VAL A 291 0.42 -2.44 -8.14
C VAL A 291 0.52 -3.90 -7.72
N VAL A 292 0.86 -4.13 -6.46
CA VAL A 292 0.88 -5.47 -5.87
C VAL A 292 -0.23 -5.59 -4.83
N ALA A 293 -1.07 -6.62 -4.93
CA ALA A 293 -2.12 -6.88 -3.97
C ALA A 293 -1.77 -8.08 -3.08
N TYR A 294 -2.03 -7.95 -1.78
CA TYR A 294 -2.01 -9.04 -0.82
C TYR A 294 -3.45 -9.33 -0.39
N VAL A 295 -3.93 -10.53 -0.70
CA VAL A 295 -5.32 -10.91 -0.46
C VAL A 295 -5.47 -11.48 0.96
N ASP A 296 -6.55 -11.10 1.64
CA ASP A 296 -6.83 -11.56 3.00
C ASP A 296 -6.97 -13.10 3.06
N ALA A 297 -6.09 -13.75 3.82
CA ALA A 297 -6.00 -15.21 3.97
C ALA A 297 -7.25 -15.82 4.62
N LEU A 298 -8.07 -15.02 5.30
CA LEU A 298 -9.33 -15.46 5.89
C LEU A 298 -10.52 -15.33 4.93
N SER A 299 -10.32 -14.69 3.76
CA SER A 299 -11.38 -14.49 2.77
C SER A 299 -11.51 -15.65 1.79
N ASP A 300 -10.45 -15.95 1.02
CA ASP A 300 -10.48 -16.97 -0.04
C ASP A 300 -9.07 -17.47 -0.37
N ARG A 301 -8.68 -18.57 0.24
CA ARG A 301 -7.34 -19.18 0.05
C ARG A 301 -7.16 -19.77 -1.33
N ASP A 302 -8.21 -20.37 -1.90
CA ASP A 302 -8.16 -20.99 -3.22
C ASP A 302 -7.95 -19.91 -4.29
N PHE A 303 -8.58 -18.75 -4.14
CA PHE A 303 -8.37 -17.61 -5.01
C PHE A 303 -6.91 -17.12 -4.96
N ILE A 304 -6.29 -17.07 -3.78
CA ILE A 304 -4.89 -16.66 -3.61
C ILE A 304 -3.97 -17.64 -4.36
N VAL A 305 -4.10 -18.94 -4.11
CA VAL A 305 -3.27 -19.98 -4.73
C VAL A 305 -3.39 -19.97 -6.25
N ALA A 306 -4.61 -19.79 -6.76
CA ALA A 306 -4.88 -19.80 -8.20
C ALA A 306 -4.36 -18.55 -8.94
N ASN A 307 -4.16 -17.41 -8.23
CA ASN A 307 -3.89 -16.12 -8.87
C ASN A 307 -2.58 -15.45 -8.43
N GLN A 308 -1.86 -15.98 -7.44
CA GLN A 308 -0.58 -15.42 -7.02
C GLN A 308 0.46 -15.49 -8.15
N SER A 309 1.31 -14.47 -8.24
CA SER A 309 2.38 -14.40 -9.23
C SER A 309 3.59 -13.65 -8.71
N ARG A 310 4.79 -14.09 -9.12
CA ARG A 310 6.04 -13.34 -8.90
C ARG A 310 6.29 -12.29 -9.97
N THR A 311 5.56 -12.36 -11.10
CA THR A 311 5.71 -11.46 -12.24
C THR A 311 4.49 -10.56 -12.37
N TYR A 312 4.72 -9.31 -12.76
CA TYR A 312 3.66 -8.38 -13.10
C TYR A 312 3.12 -8.66 -14.50
N THR A 313 1.80 -8.58 -14.64
CA THR A 313 1.10 -8.55 -15.93
C THR A 313 0.34 -7.23 -16.01
N ASN A 314 0.62 -6.44 -17.02
CA ASN A 314 0.02 -5.11 -17.18
C ASN A 314 0.12 -4.24 -15.91
N ARG A 315 1.29 -4.28 -15.22
CA ARG A 315 1.56 -3.57 -13.96
C ARG A 315 0.78 -4.06 -12.73
N PHE A 316 0.21 -5.25 -12.76
CA PHE A 316 -0.49 -5.82 -11.61
C PHE A 316 -0.02 -7.25 -11.31
N ARG A 317 0.03 -7.59 -10.02
CA ARG A 317 0.15 -8.97 -9.55
C ARG A 317 -0.52 -9.16 -8.20
N ILE A 318 -0.89 -10.38 -7.88
CA ILE A 318 -1.17 -10.80 -6.50
C ILE A 318 0.15 -11.32 -5.93
N GLY A 319 0.66 -10.63 -4.89
CA GLY A 319 1.98 -10.87 -4.32
C GLY A 319 2.02 -12.00 -3.30
N GLY A 320 0.87 -12.26 -2.67
CA GLY A 320 0.73 -13.24 -1.59
C GLY A 320 -0.50 -13.01 -0.75
N ALA A 321 -0.43 -13.41 0.51
CA ALA A 321 -1.53 -13.34 1.47
C ALA A 321 -1.30 -12.28 2.55
N LYS A 322 -2.37 -11.62 2.99
CA LYS A 322 -2.43 -10.76 4.17
C LYS A 322 -3.16 -11.47 5.29
N LEU A 323 -2.67 -11.35 6.49
CA LEU A 323 -3.36 -11.75 7.70
C LEU A 323 -3.41 -10.57 8.67
N THR A 324 -4.61 -10.13 9.03
CA THR A 324 -4.84 -9.12 10.07
C THR A 324 -5.16 -9.85 11.36
N ILE A 325 -4.28 -9.72 12.36
CA ILE A 325 -4.38 -10.47 13.61
C ILE A 325 -5.00 -9.65 14.74
N ASP A 326 -4.84 -8.33 14.70
CA ASP A 326 -5.32 -7.38 15.72
C ASP A 326 -5.60 -6.00 15.10
N GLY A 327 -5.74 -4.98 15.94
CA GLY A 327 -5.96 -3.60 15.54
C GLY A 327 -4.67 -2.77 15.45
N ALA A 328 -4.80 -1.47 15.71
CA ALA A 328 -3.71 -0.49 15.65
C ALA A 328 -3.21 -0.11 17.05
N LEU A 329 -1.89 -0.13 17.26
CA LEU A 329 -1.28 0.38 18.51
C LEU A 329 -1.62 1.86 18.72
N GLN A 330 -1.65 2.63 17.66
CA GLN A 330 -2.01 4.06 17.65
C GLN A 330 -3.43 4.32 18.20
N GLY A 331 -4.37 3.46 17.86
CA GLY A 331 -5.76 3.54 18.34
C GLY A 331 -6.01 2.72 19.61
N PHE A 332 -4.96 2.09 20.18
CA PHE A 332 -5.03 1.24 21.36
C PHE A 332 -5.86 -0.05 21.18
N THR A 333 -6.11 -0.49 19.97
CA THR A 333 -6.75 -1.77 19.66
C THR A 333 -5.75 -2.88 19.31
N GLY A 334 -4.48 -2.53 19.15
CA GLY A 334 -3.39 -3.50 18.99
C GLY A 334 -3.31 -4.42 20.22
N TRP A 335 -3.32 -5.75 19.99
CA TRP A 335 -3.34 -6.75 21.06
C TRP A 335 -1.96 -6.99 21.63
N ARG A 336 -1.80 -6.82 22.95
CA ARG A 336 -0.52 -6.86 23.66
C ARG A 336 -0.47 -7.98 24.69
N ASP A 337 0.75 -8.44 25.01
CA ASP A 337 1.05 -9.39 26.07
C ASP A 337 0.99 -8.75 27.48
N ARG A 338 0.98 -7.42 27.55
CA ARG A 338 0.90 -6.63 28.79
C ARG A 338 0.08 -5.36 28.58
N PRO A 339 -0.51 -4.80 29.65
CA PRO A 339 -1.33 -3.60 29.56
C PRO A 339 -0.62 -2.42 28.88
N TYR A 340 -1.40 -1.56 28.27
CA TYR A 340 -0.91 -0.26 27.85
C TYR A 340 -0.38 0.51 29.04
N TYR A 341 0.77 1.17 28.87
CA TYR A 341 1.51 1.83 29.96
C TYR A 341 0.72 2.95 30.64
N LYS A 342 -0.08 3.68 29.87
CA LYS A 342 -0.99 4.72 30.38
C LYS A 342 -2.42 4.24 30.25
N PRO A 343 -3.31 4.70 31.15
CA PRO A 343 -4.75 4.53 30.95
C PRO A 343 -5.16 5.08 29.58
N VAL A 344 -6.03 4.38 28.89
CA VAL A 344 -6.48 4.72 27.54
C VAL A 344 -7.96 5.07 27.59
N GLY A 345 -8.27 6.37 27.60
CA GLY A 345 -9.66 6.85 27.62
C GLY A 345 -10.49 6.11 28.67
N ASP A 346 -11.66 5.59 28.25
CA ASP A 346 -12.59 4.87 29.12
C ASP A 346 -12.34 3.36 29.22
N PHE A 347 -11.21 2.87 28.71
CA PHE A 347 -10.88 1.44 28.83
C PHE A 347 -10.53 1.09 30.29
N PRO A 348 -10.91 -0.14 30.73
CA PRO A 348 -10.65 -0.55 32.11
C PRO A 348 -9.14 -0.64 32.40
N PRO A 349 -8.74 -0.50 33.68
CA PRO A 349 -7.37 -0.77 34.10
C PRO A 349 -6.93 -2.18 33.65
N GLY A 350 -5.72 -2.30 33.11
CA GLY A 350 -5.19 -3.56 32.61
C GLY A 350 -5.62 -3.88 31.15
N TYR A 351 -6.16 -2.93 30.44
CA TYR A 351 -6.54 -3.09 29.05
C TYR A 351 -5.36 -3.45 28.14
N LEU A 352 -5.56 -4.47 27.29
CA LEU A 352 -4.52 -5.10 26.44
C LEU A 352 -4.77 -4.91 24.92
N GLY A 353 -5.84 -4.23 24.53
CA GLY A 353 -6.35 -4.35 23.17
C GLY A 353 -7.12 -5.66 22.99
N TYR A 354 -7.38 -6.04 21.75
CA TYR A 354 -8.10 -7.27 21.44
C TYR A 354 -7.75 -7.84 20.07
N PRO A 355 -7.83 -9.20 19.89
CA PRO A 355 -7.52 -9.82 18.61
C PRO A 355 -8.66 -9.64 17.60
N SER A 356 -8.34 -9.52 16.31
CA SER A 356 -9.25 -9.60 15.17
C SER A 356 -9.37 -11.02 14.62
N ALA A 357 -8.40 -11.88 14.94
CA ALA A 357 -8.39 -13.29 14.56
C ALA A 357 -8.01 -14.15 15.78
N THR A 358 -8.55 -15.35 15.88
CA THR A 358 -8.18 -16.30 16.94
C THR A 358 -6.75 -16.83 16.73
N ALA A 359 -6.11 -17.31 17.80
CA ALA A 359 -4.79 -17.91 17.70
C ALA A 359 -4.76 -19.08 16.69
N ASP A 360 -5.81 -19.93 16.68
CA ASP A 360 -5.90 -21.04 15.74
C ASP A 360 -6.00 -20.57 14.29
N GLN A 361 -6.77 -19.51 14.03
CA GLN A 361 -6.84 -18.90 12.69
C GLN A 361 -5.48 -18.34 12.26
N VAL A 362 -4.73 -17.71 13.16
CA VAL A 362 -3.39 -17.18 12.88
C VAL A 362 -2.42 -18.31 12.53
N PHE A 363 -2.34 -19.34 13.39
CA PHE A 363 -1.43 -20.48 13.17
C PHE A 363 -1.77 -21.26 11.91
N ASP A 364 -3.05 -21.52 11.68
CA ASP A 364 -3.52 -22.25 10.51
C ASP A 364 -3.23 -21.45 9.22
N SER A 365 -3.49 -20.14 9.21
CA SER A 365 -3.21 -19.28 8.06
C SER A 365 -1.72 -19.16 7.76
N ALA A 366 -0.88 -19.00 8.80
CA ALA A 366 0.56 -18.91 8.64
C ALA A 366 1.15 -20.24 8.12
N ARG A 367 0.69 -21.38 8.64
CA ARG A 367 1.09 -22.71 8.16
C ARG A 367 0.70 -22.89 6.70
N TRP A 368 -0.55 -22.63 6.38
CA TRP A 368 -1.07 -22.71 5.01
C TRP A 368 -0.25 -21.83 4.06
N ALA A 369 0.03 -20.58 4.41
CA ALA A 369 0.80 -19.66 3.57
C ALA A 369 2.23 -20.20 3.32
N ALA A 370 2.89 -20.75 4.35
CA ALA A 370 4.22 -21.36 4.23
C ALA A 370 4.20 -22.59 3.31
N GLU A 371 3.20 -23.46 3.45
CA GLU A 371 3.01 -24.66 2.61
C GLU A 371 2.74 -24.30 1.15
N GLN A 372 1.95 -23.28 0.89
CA GLN A 372 1.63 -22.79 -0.45
C GLN A 372 2.70 -21.84 -1.03
N LYS A 373 3.69 -21.43 -0.23
CA LYS A 373 4.75 -20.46 -0.62
C LYS A 373 4.18 -19.11 -1.09
N VAL A 374 3.13 -18.66 -0.41
CA VAL A 374 2.46 -17.38 -0.64
C VAL A 374 2.85 -16.35 0.41
#